data_8c162e3137d1aaa39bc58b40d8a72a9b
#
_entry.id   8c162e3137d1aaa39bc58b40d8a72a9b
#
_cell.length_a   1.000
_cell.length_b   1.000
_cell.length_c   1.000
_cell.angle_alpha   90.00
_cell.angle_beta   90.00
_cell.angle_gamma   90.00
#
_symmetry.space_group_name_H-M   'P 1'
#
loop_
_entity.id
_entity.type
_entity.pdbx_description
1 polymer ?
#
loop_
_entity_poly.entity_id
_entity_poly.type
_entity_poly.pdbx_seq_one_letter_code
_entity_poly.pdbx_strand_id
1 'polypeptide(L)'
;MSLCGYWKLRVDRARSHWLITVTRSCTEWADKGLERCRRPTDRGPFFSIAKWACIAWYSAARLACILFANIISSLWHLVIYVVLVPCKLFFRNKQKQDRIKHVFIVALENRPFDHMLGLSNIQGTDAMSGQPTTIDGLNESNNWNLDPNGKKVFATAPADWAMMHDPGHEFPDVKEQLCGAGGDYPHINNSGFVTNYSHINHDNPAEIMKCYSPEQLPVLTALAREFAVCDHWYSSMPGPTWPNRFFVHAASSGGLDHSPSNLDMASSILFNGYKFDNGTIYDSLDEEDIKWTIYHGDEFPQALAISGMHLKLLEGHFKDFEDFAGDVSHPGYSTSYIFIEPSYGHVLTQGGTFKCGNSQHPLDDITRGERLLKNIYEIIRNSPHWESSVLIITYDEHGGFYDHVAPPEAIAPGDSITDPENNRYNFDFKRLGVRVPAVIVSPLIPKGSIDHTVYDHTSLLATAEDIFGLTPLTERDKHANTFKHLFSLETPRMDAPTTLPEPANSGIRCDDEEVNAVTPTVAAYAADATAPVDPSLQGFMHVAFLRDLHVSPPEEKERLAAKYRNINTRLEAKQYLKEVRSKIKRS
;
A
#
# COMPACT_ATOMS: atom_id res chain seq x y z
N MET A 1 4.52 19.89 -10.63
CA MET A 1 4.42 19.45 -12.04
C MET A 1 5.30 20.34 -12.91
N SER A 2 6.35 19.81 -13.54
CA SER A 2 7.11 20.61 -14.48
C SER A 2 6.24 20.91 -15.71
N LEU A 3 6.32 22.13 -16.24
CA LEU A 3 5.61 22.53 -17.47
C LEU A 3 5.82 21.51 -18.59
N CYS A 4 6.99 20.87 -18.66
CA CYS A 4 7.35 19.84 -19.62
C CYS A 4 6.58 18.52 -19.45
N GLY A 5 6.37 18.06 -18.20
CA GLY A 5 5.59 16.85 -17.93
C GLY A 5 4.11 17.03 -18.27
N TYR A 6 3.54 18.19 -17.92
CA TYR A 6 2.16 18.54 -18.29
C TYR A 6 1.94 18.56 -19.82
N TRP A 7 2.90 19.16 -20.56
CA TRP A 7 2.82 19.22 -22.02
C TRP A 7 3.03 17.85 -22.66
N LYS A 8 3.93 17.00 -22.12
CA LYS A 8 4.14 15.62 -22.61
C LYS A 8 2.85 14.79 -22.52
N LEU A 9 2.20 14.78 -21.34
CA LEU A 9 0.93 14.03 -21.13
C LEU A 9 -0.21 14.54 -22.03
N ARG A 10 -0.38 15.85 -22.17
CA ARG A 10 -1.38 16.43 -23.08
C ARG A 10 -1.08 16.12 -24.54
N VAL A 11 0.19 16.19 -24.92
CA VAL A 11 0.64 15.94 -26.27
C VAL A 11 0.49 14.46 -26.62
N ASP A 12 0.84 13.54 -25.72
CA ASP A 12 0.70 12.09 -25.94
C ASP A 12 -0.77 11.65 -25.95
N ARG A 13 -1.63 12.17 -25.08
CA ARG A 13 -3.08 11.92 -25.11
C ARG A 13 -3.72 12.49 -26.39
N ALA A 14 -3.39 13.72 -26.77
CA ALA A 14 -3.90 14.33 -27.98
C ALA A 14 -3.44 13.58 -29.24
N ARG A 15 -2.18 13.11 -29.25
CA ARG A 15 -1.59 12.29 -30.30
C ARG A 15 -2.29 10.94 -30.44
N SER A 16 -2.43 10.20 -29.33
CA SER A 16 -3.07 8.88 -29.34
C SER A 16 -4.51 8.98 -29.83
N HIS A 17 -5.26 9.97 -29.34
CA HIS A 17 -6.63 10.19 -29.78
C HIS A 17 -6.71 10.61 -31.26
N TRP A 18 -5.85 11.51 -31.72
CA TRP A 18 -5.81 11.96 -33.10
C TRP A 18 -5.39 10.84 -34.06
N LEU A 19 -4.31 10.08 -33.76
CA LEU A 19 -3.85 8.94 -34.57
C LEU A 19 -4.92 7.84 -34.65
N ILE A 20 -5.55 7.48 -33.57
CA ILE A 20 -6.64 6.49 -33.53
C ILE A 20 -7.81 6.99 -34.39
N THR A 21 -8.21 8.25 -34.22
CA THR A 21 -9.33 8.82 -34.96
C THR A 21 -9.06 8.92 -36.44
N VAL A 22 -7.88 9.43 -36.84
CA VAL A 22 -7.52 9.56 -38.29
C VAL A 22 -7.34 8.20 -38.94
N THR A 23 -6.62 7.27 -38.28
CA THR A 23 -6.42 5.92 -38.80
C THR A 23 -7.75 5.19 -38.95
N ARG A 24 -8.61 5.26 -37.94
CA ARG A 24 -9.94 4.65 -37.93
C ARG A 24 -10.83 5.22 -39.03
N SER A 25 -10.94 6.54 -39.15
CA SER A 25 -11.76 7.19 -40.17
C SER A 25 -11.27 6.86 -41.59
N CYS A 26 -9.96 6.83 -41.81
CA CYS A 26 -9.35 6.54 -43.10
C CYS A 26 -9.53 5.05 -43.48
N THR A 27 -9.35 4.12 -42.54
CA THR A 27 -9.57 2.69 -42.79
C THR A 27 -11.04 2.36 -42.99
N GLU A 28 -11.95 2.94 -42.17
CA GLU A 28 -13.41 2.78 -42.35
C GLU A 28 -13.89 3.29 -43.73
N TRP A 29 -13.33 4.40 -44.22
CA TRP A 29 -13.61 4.90 -45.56
C TRP A 29 -13.14 3.92 -46.65
N ALA A 30 -11.92 3.38 -46.50
CA ALA A 30 -11.37 2.39 -47.44
C ALA A 30 -12.16 1.07 -47.41
N ASP A 31 -12.55 0.59 -46.22
CA ASP A 31 -13.33 -0.63 -46.05
C ASP A 31 -14.75 -0.50 -46.63
N LYS A 32 -15.42 0.65 -46.43
CA LYS A 32 -16.71 0.95 -47.09
C LYS A 32 -16.59 1.00 -48.64
N GLY A 33 -15.46 1.50 -49.14
CA GLY A 33 -15.15 1.47 -50.57
C GLY A 33 -14.95 0.07 -51.10
N LEU A 34 -14.19 -0.77 -50.37
CA LEU A 34 -13.99 -2.20 -50.69
C LEU A 34 -15.30 -2.99 -50.67
N GLU A 35 -16.20 -2.74 -49.74
CA GLU A 35 -17.53 -3.36 -49.74
C GLU A 35 -18.36 -3.00 -50.96
N ARG A 36 -18.32 -1.74 -51.37
CA ARG A 36 -19.02 -1.30 -52.63
C ARG A 36 -18.47 -2.01 -53.86
N CYS A 37 -17.15 -2.19 -53.94
CA CYS A 37 -16.51 -2.88 -55.06
C CYS A 37 -16.80 -4.39 -55.09
N ARG A 38 -17.11 -5.01 -53.93
CA ARG A 38 -17.38 -6.46 -53.79
C ARG A 38 -18.82 -6.87 -54.06
N ARG A 39 -19.78 -5.93 -54.14
CA ARG A 39 -21.19 -6.25 -54.41
C ARG A 39 -21.36 -7.02 -55.71
N PRO A 40 -22.21 -8.06 -55.75
CA PRO A 40 -22.47 -8.80 -57.00
C PRO A 40 -23.07 -7.89 -58.07
N THR A 41 -22.54 -7.96 -59.25
CA THR A 41 -23.14 -7.30 -60.43
C THR A 41 -23.23 -8.33 -61.56
N ASP A 42 -24.42 -8.56 -62.06
CA ASP A 42 -24.74 -9.54 -63.15
C ASP A 42 -24.30 -9.07 -64.57
N ARG A 43 -23.25 -8.27 -64.69
CA ARG A 43 -22.82 -7.69 -65.96
C ARG A 43 -21.42 -8.17 -66.35
N GLY A 44 -21.30 -8.70 -67.52
CA GLY A 44 -20.23 -9.35 -68.28
C GLY A 44 -18.74 -9.06 -68.00
N PRO A 45 -17.79 -9.65 -68.81
CA PRO A 45 -16.36 -9.74 -68.46
C PRO A 45 -15.62 -8.40 -68.24
N PHE A 46 -16.06 -7.33 -68.94
CA PHE A 46 -15.49 -5.98 -68.77
C PHE A 46 -15.71 -5.40 -67.33
N PHE A 47 -16.80 -5.75 -66.69
CA PHE A 47 -17.07 -5.35 -65.31
C PHE A 47 -16.16 -6.05 -64.27
N SER A 48 -15.61 -7.22 -64.64
CA SER A 48 -14.66 -7.94 -63.79
C SER A 48 -13.35 -7.17 -63.60
N ILE A 49 -12.79 -6.59 -64.66
CA ILE A 49 -11.55 -5.81 -64.63
C ILE A 49 -11.73 -4.52 -63.83
N ALA A 50 -12.84 -3.80 -64.01
CA ALA A 50 -13.15 -2.59 -63.26
C ALA A 50 -13.34 -2.89 -61.76
N LYS A 51 -13.92 -4.05 -61.41
CA LYS A 51 -14.07 -4.52 -60.03
C LYS A 51 -12.72 -4.81 -59.37
N TRP A 52 -11.82 -5.49 -60.07
CA TRP A 52 -10.47 -5.75 -59.56
C TRP A 52 -9.64 -4.47 -59.45
N ALA A 53 -9.73 -3.53 -60.36
CA ALA A 53 -9.09 -2.23 -60.26
C ALA A 53 -9.61 -1.42 -59.07
N CYS A 54 -10.91 -1.44 -58.84
CA CYS A 54 -11.55 -0.81 -57.67
C CYS A 54 -11.05 -1.40 -56.36
N ILE A 55 -11.01 -2.73 -56.23
CA ILE A 55 -10.49 -3.42 -55.03
C ILE A 55 -9.01 -3.10 -54.83
N ALA A 56 -8.19 -3.14 -55.86
CA ALA A 56 -6.77 -2.81 -55.79
C ALA A 56 -6.53 -1.37 -55.33
N TRP A 57 -7.32 -0.41 -55.85
CA TRP A 57 -7.22 1.00 -55.45
C TRP A 57 -7.57 1.24 -53.97
N TYR A 58 -8.70 0.70 -53.48
CA TYR A 58 -9.07 0.85 -52.08
C TYR A 58 -8.14 0.10 -51.12
N SER A 59 -7.58 -1.03 -51.55
CA SER A 59 -6.57 -1.76 -50.76
C SER A 59 -5.26 -0.97 -50.67
N ALA A 60 -4.81 -0.35 -51.78
CA ALA A 60 -3.66 0.55 -51.80
C ALA A 60 -3.89 1.81 -50.94
N ALA A 61 -5.08 2.40 -51.01
CA ALA A 61 -5.45 3.55 -50.21
C ALA A 61 -5.44 3.22 -48.67
N ARG A 62 -5.93 2.04 -48.30
CA ARG A 62 -5.87 1.56 -46.93
C ARG A 62 -4.43 1.41 -46.43
N LEU A 63 -3.56 0.82 -47.24
CA LEU A 63 -2.15 0.67 -46.91
C LEU A 63 -1.44 2.03 -46.78
N ALA A 64 -1.75 2.98 -47.68
CA ALA A 64 -1.23 4.34 -47.65
C ALA A 64 -1.65 5.08 -46.34
N CYS A 65 -2.89 4.91 -45.87
CA CYS A 65 -3.37 5.49 -44.63
C CYS A 65 -2.57 4.97 -43.40
N ILE A 66 -2.30 3.67 -43.38
CA ILE A 66 -1.52 3.02 -42.29
C ILE A 66 -0.06 3.52 -42.31
N LEU A 67 0.56 3.57 -43.49
CA LEU A 67 1.93 4.06 -43.64
C LEU A 67 2.07 5.54 -43.26
N PHE A 68 1.11 6.37 -43.67
CA PHE A 68 1.09 7.79 -43.30
C PHE A 68 0.96 8.02 -41.80
N ALA A 69 0.10 7.26 -41.13
CA ALA A 69 -0.03 7.31 -39.65
C ALA A 69 1.27 6.92 -38.95
N ASN A 70 1.96 5.89 -39.46
CA ASN A 70 3.25 5.45 -38.91
C ASN A 70 4.37 6.48 -39.12
N ILE A 71 4.43 7.12 -40.29
CA ILE A 71 5.42 8.18 -40.59
C ILE A 71 5.20 9.38 -39.64
N ILE A 72 3.96 9.83 -39.49
CA ILE A 72 3.65 10.94 -38.56
C ILE A 72 4.00 10.55 -37.11
N SER A 73 3.72 9.32 -36.72
CA SER A 73 4.12 8.81 -35.38
C SER A 73 5.64 8.88 -35.17
N SER A 74 6.41 8.47 -36.17
CA SER A 74 7.89 8.49 -36.13
C SER A 74 8.48 9.90 -36.11
N LEU A 75 7.93 10.81 -36.93
CA LEU A 75 8.31 12.22 -36.91
C LEU A 75 8.00 12.89 -35.56
N TRP A 76 6.89 12.52 -34.94
CA TRP A 76 6.49 13.03 -33.64
C TRP A 76 7.44 12.53 -32.53
N HIS A 77 7.89 11.28 -32.57
CA HIS A 77 8.93 10.76 -31.68
C HIS A 77 10.24 11.54 -31.82
N LEU A 78 10.63 11.88 -33.06
CA LEU A 78 11.83 12.68 -33.33
C LEU A 78 11.72 14.07 -32.70
N VAL A 79 10.56 14.73 -32.82
CA VAL A 79 10.31 16.06 -32.21
C VAL A 79 10.35 15.99 -30.70
N ILE A 80 9.74 14.95 -30.07
CA ILE A 80 9.80 14.71 -28.64
C ILE A 80 11.26 14.54 -28.20
N TYR A 81 12.03 13.72 -28.91
CA TYR A 81 13.43 13.45 -28.56
C TYR A 81 14.32 14.69 -28.68
N VAL A 82 14.14 15.48 -29.75
CA VAL A 82 14.97 16.66 -30.03
C VAL A 82 14.62 17.87 -29.17
N VAL A 83 13.34 18.01 -28.79
CA VAL A 83 12.86 19.20 -28.05
C VAL A 83 12.69 18.92 -26.56
N LEU A 84 12.10 17.77 -26.17
CA LEU A 84 11.77 17.51 -24.77
C LEU A 84 12.91 16.90 -23.98
N VAL A 85 13.80 16.12 -24.58
CA VAL A 85 14.98 15.57 -23.88
C VAL A 85 15.96 16.69 -23.46
N PRO A 86 16.33 17.66 -24.32
CA PRO A 86 17.10 18.80 -23.87
C PRO A 86 16.40 19.67 -22.82
N CYS A 87 15.06 19.84 -22.92
CA CYS A 87 14.27 20.50 -21.88
C CYS A 87 14.36 19.78 -20.54
N LYS A 88 14.17 18.44 -20.50
CA LYS A 88 14.35 17.65 -19.28
C LYS A 88 15.74 17.84 -18.67
N LEU A 89 16.79 17.78 -19.49
CA LEU A 89 18.18 17.98 -19.04
C LEU A 89 18.42 19.39 -18.52
N PHE A 90 17.85 20.42 -19.16
CA PHE A 90 17.99 21.80 -18.72
C PHE A 90 17.26 22.10 -17.41
N PHE A 91 16.06 21.56 -17.21
CA PHE A 91 15.31 21.72 -15.96
C PHE A 91 15.84 20.83 -14.85
N ARG A 92 16.37 19.62 -15.13
CA ARG A 92 17.05 18.76 -14.16
C ARG A 92 18.29 19.44 -13.55
N ASN A 93 19.03 20.23 -14.34
CA ASN A 93 20.17 21.01 -13.83
C ASN A 93 19.78 22.24 -12.99
N LYS A 94 18.49 22.64 -12.96
CA LYS A 94 18.00 23.77 -12.15
C LYS A 94 17.25 23.37 -10.89
N GLN A 95 16.86 22.11 -10.73
CA GLN A 95 16.33 21.64 -9.46
C GLN A 95 17.47 21.66 -8.44
N LYS A 96 17.29 22.48 -7.41
CA LYS A 96 18.12 22.43 -6.21
C LYS A 96 18.07 20.98 -5.73
N GLN A 97 19.19 20.26 -5.81
CA GLN A 97 19.25 18.86 -5.44
C GLN A 97 18.69 18.73 -4.01
N ASP A 98 17.63 17.95 -3.82
CA ASP A 98 17.04 17.77 -2.50
C ASP A 98 18.10 17.18 -1.55
N ARG A 99 18.05 17.59 -0.29
CA ARG A 99 19.00 17.11 0.72
C ARG A 99 18.75 15.65 1.10
N ILE A 100 17.51 15.20 0.92
CA ILE A 100 17.12 13.80 1.11
C ILE A 100 17.43 13.03 -0.17
N LYS A 101 18.20 11.96 -0.03
CA LYS A 101 18.58 11.05 -1.11
C LYS A 101 18.00 9.65 -0.92
N HIS A 102 17.73 9.29 0.33
CA HIS A 102 17.25 7.96 0.72
C HIS A 102 15.98 8.11 1.54
N VAL A 103 14.87 7.61 1.00
CA VAL A 103 13.55 7.56 1.63
C VAL A 103 13.28 6.12 2.05
N PHE A 104 13.32 5.84 3.35
CA PHE A 104 12.99 4.55 3.94
C PHE A 104 11.58 4.62 4.50
N ILE A 105 10.76 3.63 4.20
CA ILE A 105 9.38 3.53 4.68
C ILE A 105 9.20 2.16 5.31
N VAL A 106 8.70 2.11 6.53
CA VAL A 106 8.21 0.89 7.16
C VAL A 106 6.74 1.08 7.51
N ALA A 107 5.89 0.21 6.96
CA ALA A 107 4.47 0.18 7.26
C ALA A 107 4.16 -1.08 8.07
N LEU A 108 3.75 -0.89 9.31
CA LEU A 108 3.34 -1.95 10.23
C LEU A 108 1.83 -2.20 10.11
N GLU A 109 1.24 -3.03 10.97
CA GLU A 109 -0.15 -3.46 10.84
C GLU A 109 -1.03 -3.11 12.03
N ASN A 110 -2.23 -2.64 11.70
CA ASN A 110 -3.46 -2.70 12.49
C ASN A 110 -3.37 -2.05 13.87
N ARG A 111 -2.84 -0.80 13.96
CA ARG A 111 -2.80 -0.05 15.22
C ARG A 111 -3.13 1.42 15.04
N PRO A 112 -4.07 2.00 15.81
CA PRO A 112 -4.34 3.43 15.76
C PRO A 112 -3.35 4.23 16.59
N PHE A 113 -3.37 5.54 16.38
CA PHE A 113 -2.52 6.48 17.12
C PHE A 113 -2.73 6.40 18.63
N ASP A 114 -3.97 6.42 19.07
CA ASP A 114 -4.27 6.42 20.53
C ASP A 114 -3.82 5.14 21.23
N HIS A 115 -3.98 3.99 20.59
CA HIS A 115 -3.56 2.71 21.15
C HIS A 115 -2.05 2.65 21.41
N MET A 116 -1.26 3.27 20.51
CA MET A 116 0.20 3.20 20.53
C MET A 116 0.84 4.37 21.28
N LEU A 117 0.36 5.58 21.09
CA LEU A 117 0.99 6.81 21.59
C LEU A 117 0.05 7.71 22.40
N GLY A 118 -1.27 7.44 22.41
CA GLY A 118 -2.26 8.32 23.01
C GLY A 118 -2.02 8.63 24.51
N LEU A 119 -1.50 7.68 25.28
CA LEU A 119 -1.16 7.85 26.70
C LEU A 119 0.31 8.20 26.98
N SER A 120 1.09 8.51 25.93
CA SER A 120 2.54 8.80 26.07
C SER A 120 2.86 10.18 26.64
N ASN A 121 1.88 11.10 26.65
CA ASN A 121 2.03 12.49 27.12
C ASN A 121 3.25 13.21 26.52
N ILE A 122 3.53 12.98 25.21
CA ILE A 122 4.66 13.60 24.52
C ILE A 122 4.40 15.10 24.41
N GLN A 123 5.40 15.88 24.85
CA GLN A 123 5.45 17.34 24.73
C GLN A 123 6.60 17.71 23.81
N GLY A 124 6.43 18.78 23.06
CA GLY A 124 7.43 19.22 22.10
C GLY A 124 7.16 20.62 21.55
N THR A 125 7.63 20.82 20.34
CA THR A 125 7.47 22.08 19.60
C THR A 125 6.63 21.80 18.35
N ASP A 126 5.55 22.55 18.17
CA ASP A 126 4.73 22.51 16.98
C ASP A 126 5.57 22.86 15.74
N ALA A 127 5.57 21.98 14.75
CA ALA A 127 6.44 22.07 13.58
C ALA A 127 6.12 23.27 12.68
N MET A 128 4.87 23.74 12.69
CA MET A 128 4.42 24.86 11.86
C MET A 128 4.58 26.22 12.55
N SER A 129 4.19 26.30 13.83
CA SER A 129 4.20 27.57 14.57
C SER A 129 5.47 27.81 15.38
N GLY A 130 6.25 26.77 15.67
CA GLY A 130 7.42 26.84 16.54
C GLY A 130 7.07 27.05 18.03
N GLN A 131 5.80 26.91 18.42
CA GLN A 131 5.36 27.07 19.80
C GLN A 131 5.36 25.74 20.57
N PRO A 132 5.51 25.77 21.89
CA PRO A 132 5.33 24.57 22.70
C PRO A 132 3.93 23.98 22.50
N THR A 133 3.87 22.67 22.35
CA THR A 133 2.61 21.92 22.16
C THR A 133 2.71 20.51 22.76
N THR A 134 1.62 19.79 22.75
CA THR A 134 1.52 18.38 23.11
C THR A 134 0.82 17.62 21.99
N ILE A 135 1.10 16.33 21.86
CA ILE A 135 0.32 15.48 20.95
C ILE A 135 -1.17 15.53 21.28
N ASP A 136 -2.01 15.38 20.26
CA ASP A 136 -3.46 15.17 20.41
C ASP A 136 -3.71 13.72 20.87
N GLY A 137 -3.45 13.48 22.15
CA GLY A 137 -3.51 12.19 22.80
C GLY A 137 -4.70 12.02 23.72
N LEU A 138 -4.70 10.91 24.47
CA LEU A 138 -5.79 10.52 25.35
C LEU A 138 -5.71 11.15 26.74
N ASN A 139 -6.90 11.36 27.30
CA ASN A 139 -7.10 11.65 28.70
C ASN A 139 -7.94 10.53 29.34
N GLU A 140 -7.34 9.76 30.25
CA GLU A 140 -7.98 8.60 30.89
C GLU A 140 -9.30 8.94 31.61
N SER A 141 -9.53 10.21 31.97
CA SER A 141 -10.78 10.65 32.63
C SER A 141 -11.89 11.03 31.64
N ASN A 142 -11.55 11.37 30.40
CA ASN A 142 -12.48 11.95 29.44
C ASN A 142 -12.75 11.04 28.24
N ASN A 143 -11.78 10.20 27.85
CA ASN A 143 -11.92 9.33 26.69
C ASN A 143 -12.52 7.97 27.10
N TRP A 144 -13.73 7.73 26.66
CA TRP A 144 -14.49 6.52 26.98
C TRP A 144 -15.40 6.11 25.81
N ASN A 145 -15.78 4.85 25.82
CA ASN A 145 -16.79 4.29 24.91
C ASN A 145 -17.86 3.57 25.73
N LEU A 146 -19.03 3.31 25.16
CA LEU A 146 -20.07 2.55 25.87
C LEU A 146 -19.98 1.06 25.55
N ASP A 147 -20.10 0.21 26.58
CA ASP A 147 -20.36 -1.21 26.37
C ASP A 147 -21.83 -1.43 25.93
N PRO A 148 -22.21 -2.63 25.47
CA PRO A 148 -23.58 -2.95 25.09
C PRO A 148 -24.63 -2.75 26.18
N ASN A 149 -24.21 -2.68 27.46
CA ASN A 149 -25.09 -2.44 28.61
C ASN A 149 -25.20 -0.95 28.98
N GLY A 150 -24.55 -0.06 28.21
CA GLY A 150 -24.52 1.37 28.46
C GLY A 150 -23.54 1.81 29.56
N LYS A 151 -22.62 0.96 29.99
CA LYS A 151 -21.56 1.31 30.95
C LYS A 151 -20.38 1.95 30.22
N LYS A 152 -19.84 3.01 30.80
CA LYS A 152 -18.62 3.66 30.29
C LYS A 152 -17.39 2.77 30.50
N VAL A 153 -16.64 2.55 29.44
CA VAL A 153 -15.32 1.90 29.41
C VAL A 153 -14.31 2.98 29.03
N PHE A 154 -13.42 3.32 29.95
CA PHE A 154 -12.41 4.35 29.74
C PHE A 154 -11.16 3.77 29.07
N ALA A 155 -10.50 4.62 28.28
CA ALA A 155 -9.18 4.32 27.76
C ALA A 155 -8.18 4.23 28.93
N THR A 156 -7.42 3.14 29.02
CA THR A 156 -6.49 2.88 30.13
C THR A 156 -5.25 2.12 29.66
N ALA A 157 -4.17 2.16 30.42
CA ALA A 157 -2.98 1.33 30.25
C ALA A 157 -2.83 0.35 31.46
N PRO A 158 -2.10 -0.76 31.32
CA PRO A 158 -1.43 -1.25 30.11
C PRO A 158 -2.36 -2.07 29.19
N ALA A 159 -2.04 -2.10 27.90
CA ALA A 159 -2.63 -3.05 26.96
C ALA A 159 -2.00 -4.45 27.10
N ASP A 160 -2.68 -5.46 26.57
CA ASP A 160 -2.13 -6.80 26.48
C ASP A 160 -1.05 -6.88 25.35
N TRP A 161 -0.02 -7.68 25.56
CA TRP A 161 1.11 -7.79 24.62
C TRP A 161 0.70 -8.36 23.26
N ALA A 162 -0.30 -9.22 23.24
CA ALA A 162 -0.96 -9.78 22.08
C ALA A 162 -2.42 -10.03 22.40
N MET A 163 -3.31 -9.82 21.45
CA MET A 163 -4.75 -10.09 21.59
C MET A 163 -5.03 -11.59 21.42
N MET A 164 -6.08 -12.08 22.08
CA MET A 164 -6.59 -13.43 21.82
C MET A 164 -7.50 -13.50 20.59
N HIS A 165 -8.20 -12.41 20.32
CA HIS A 165 -9.15 -12.30 19.20
C HIS A 165 -8.78 -11.09 18.34
N ASP A 166 -8.80 -11.28 17.04
CA ASP A 166 -8.58 -10.19 16.09
C ASP A 166 -9.79 -9.25 16.10
N PRO A 167 -9.63 -7.95 16.38
CA PRO A 167 -10.77 -7.05 16.35
C PRO A 167 -11.29 -6.88 14.90
N GLY A 168 -12.59 -6.64 14.75
CA GLY A 168 -13.19 -6.35 13.45
C GLY A 168 -12.64 -5.05 12.87
N HIS A 169 -12.18 -5.08 11.62
CA HIS A 169 -11.63 -3.92 10.92
C HIS A 169 -12.00 -3.90 9.41
N GLU A 170 -12.93 -4.78 9.00
CA GLU A 170 -13.55 -4.65 7.69
C GLU A 170 -14.40 -3.38 7.59
N PHE A 171 -14.72 -2.91 6.39
CA PHE A 171 -15.47 -1.68 6.18
C PHE A 171 -16.76 -1.56 7.01
N PRO A 172 -17.60 -2.60 7.16
CA PRO A 172 -18.78 -2.54 8.03
C PRO A 172 -18.44 -2.37 9.51
N ASP A 173 -17.36 -3.01 9.99
CA ASP A 173 -16.88 -2.90 11.37
C ASP A 173 -16.43 -1.47 11.67
N VAL A 174 -15.59 -0.91 10.78
CA VAL A 174 -15.09 0.48 10.91
C VAL A 174 -16.26 1.48 10.87
N LYS A 175 -17.27 1.24 10.03
CA LYS A 175 -18.47 2.07 10.00
C LYS A 175 -19.22 2.02 11.33
N GLU A 176 -19.41 0.85 11.93
CA GLU A 176 -20.03 0.73 13.26
C GLU A 176 -19.20 1.39 14.35
N GLN A 177 -17.88 1.21 14.34
CA GLN A 177 -16.95 1.83 15.29
C GLN A 177 -17.04 3.36 15.26
N LEU A 178 -17.06 3.94 14.07
CA LEU A 178 -17.08 5.38 13.88
C LEU A 178 -18.46 6.02 14.08
N CYS A 179 -19.54 5.36 13.61
CA CYS A 179 -20.89 5.92 13.58
C CYS A 179 -21.80 5.39 14.70
N GLY A 180 -21.36 4.37 15.46
CA GLY A 180 -22.18 3.66 16.42
C GLY A 180 -23.09 2.61 15.77
N ALA A 181 -23.71 1.76 16.59
CA ALA A 181 -24.59 0.69 16.12
C ALA A 181 -25.76 1.25 15.29
N GLY A 182 -25.88 0.79 14.03
CA GLY A 182 -26.91 1.24 13.09
C GLY A 182 -26.70 2.67 12.55
N GLY A 183 -25.60 3.33 12.90
CA GLY A 183 -25.21 4.62 12.34
C GLY A 183 -24.67 4.53 10.92
N ASP A 184 -24.56 5.68 10.25
CA ASP A 184 -24.02 5.78 8.89
C ASP A 184 -23.34 7.12 8.65
N TYR A 185 -22.44 7.16 7.67
CA TYR A 185 -21.79 8.39 7.23
C TYR A 185 -22.84 9.41 6.74
N PRO A 186 -22.61 10.74 6.94
CA PRO A 186 -21.38 11.33 7.47
C PRO A 186 -21.34 11.52 9.01
N HIS A 187 -22.26 10.94 9.76
CA HIS A 187 -22.39 11.18 11.20
C HIS A 187 -21.41 10.30 11.99
N ILE A 188 -20.23 10.84 12.29
CA ILE A 188 -19.19 10.18 13.06
C ILE A 188 -19.22 10.70 14.50
N ASN A 189 -19.19 9.78 15.46
CA ASN A 189 -19.15 10.07 16.90
C ASN A 189 -18.21 9.15 17.69
N ASN A 190 -17.50 8.25 17.01
CA ASN A 190 -16.55 7.29 17.57
C ASN A 190 -17.12 6.46 18.74
N SER A 191 -18.43 6.12 18.69
CA SER A 191 -19.13 5.52 19.83
C SER A 191 -19.24 3.99 19.78
N GLY A 192 -18.86 3.35 18.68
CA GLY A 192 -19.15 1.95 18.42
C GLY A 192 -18.03 0.96 18.70
N PHE A 193 -16.83 1.38 19.13
CA PHE A 193 -15.67 0.49 19.24
C PHE A 193 -15.90 -0.68 20.21
N VAL A 194 -16.35 -0.41 21.44
CA VAL A 194 -16.62 -1.47 22.42
C VAL A 194 -17.80 -2.34 21.99
N THR A 195 -18.84 -1.75 21.38
CA THR A 195 -19.99 -2.50 20.87
C THR A 195 -19.57 -3.42 19.74
N ASN A 196 -18.82 -2.93 18.76
CA ASN A 196 -18.32 -3.75 17.65
C ASN A 196 -17.45 -4.90 18.15
N TYR A 197 -16.46 -4.62 19.01
CA TYR A 197 -15.61 -5.68 19.55
C TYR A 197 -16.36 -6.69 20.41
N SER A 198 -17.49 -6.31 21.02
CA SER A 198 -18.36 -7.25 21.77
C SER A 198 -18.96 -8.35 20.88
N HIS A 199 -19.05 -8.16 19.59
CA HIS A 199 -19.50 -9.22 18.65
C HIS A 199 -18.48 -10.36 18.53
N ILE A 200 -17.22 -10.08 18.84
CA ILE A 200 -16.10 -11.02 18.75
C ILE A 200 -15.71 -11.54 20.15
N ASN A 201 -15.56 -10.65 21.11
CA ASN A 201 -15.19 -10.96 22.50
C ASN A 201 -16.30 -10.49 23.46
N HIS A 202 -17.31 -11.34 23.66
CA HIS A 202 -18.44 -11.06 24.56
C HIS A 202 -18.03 -10.93 26.03
N ASP A 203 -17.00 -11.68 26.45
CA ASP A 203 -16.61 -11.78 27.85
C ASP A 203 -15.80 -10.57 28.31
N ASN A 204 -15.01 -9.98 27.42
CA ASN A 204 -14.15 -8.83 27.74
C ASN A 204 -14.09 -7.80 26.59
N PRO A 205 -15.23 -7.16 26.21
CA PRO A 205 -15.21 -6.15 25.15
C PRO A 205 -14.45 -4.88 25.52
N ALA A 206 -14.19 -4.66 26.82
CA ALA A 206 -13.43 -3.52 27.32
C ALA A 206 -11.94 -3.54 26.91
N GLU A 207 -11.42 -4.70 26.50
CA GLU A 207 -10.04 -4.89 26.07
C GLU A 207 -9.65 -3.96 24.92
N ILE A 208 -10.57 -3.65 24.02
CA ILE A 208 -10.35 -2.77 22.85
C ILE A 208 -10.00 -1.32 23.23
N MET A 209 -10.29 -0.90 24.48
CA MET A 209 -10.01 0.43 25.03
C MET A 209 -8.67 0.51 25.76
N LYS A 210 -7.95 -0.60 25.90
CA LYS A 210 -6.62 -0.61 26.51
C LYS A 210 -5.59 -0.07 25.54
N CYS A 211 -4.67 0.75 26.03
CA CYS A 211 -3.60 1.39 25.27
C CYS A 211 -2.23 1.01 25.84
N TYR A 212 -1.19 1.08 25.01
CA TYR A 212 0.17 0.84 25.49
C TYR A 212 0.69 2.02 26.30
N SER A 213 1.46 1.71 27.34
CA SER A 213 2.25 2.71 28.07
C SER A 213 3.60 2.94 27.37
N PRO A 214 4.29 4.08 27.64
CA PRO A 214 5.63 4.31 27.12
C PRO A 214 6.66 3.24 27.51
N GLU A 215 6.45 2.57 28.67
CA GLU A 215 7.31 1.48 29.15
C GLU A 215 7.10 0.18 28.34
N GLN A 216 5.91 0.01 27.77
CA GLN A 216 5.62 -1.12 26.88
C GLN A 216 6.17 -0.88 25.47
N LEU A 217 6.22 0.36 25.00
CA LEU A 217 6.72 0.76 23.69
C LEU A 217 7.93 1.71 23.79
N PRO A 218 9.03 1.30 24.42
CA PRO A 218 10.17 2.19 24.67
C PRO A 218 10.86 2.67 23.38
N VAL A 219 10.84 1.87 22.31
CA VAL A 219 11.50 2.21 21.04
C VAL A 219 10.67 3.24 20.27
N LEU A 220 9.40 2.98 20.01
CA LEU A 220 8.52 3.90 19.28
C LEU A 220 8.39 5.23 20.03
N THR A 221 8.23 5.17 21.35
CA THR A 221 8.15 6.36 22.22
C THR A 221 9.45 7.19 22.19
N ALA A 222 10.61 6.52 22.20
CA ALA A 222 11.89 7.21 22.08
C ALA A 222 12.05 7.91 20.73
N LEU A 223 11.66 7.25 19.63
CA LEU A 223 11.69 7.83 18.29
C LEU A 223 10.74 9.03 18.18
N ALA A 224 9.51 8.92 18.69
CA ALA A 224 8.52 10.00 18.69
C ALA A 224 8.98 11.22 19.51
N ARG A 225 9.70 11.02 20.63
CA ARG A 225 10.28 12.11 21.45
C ARG A 225 11.53 12.72 20.85
N GLU A 226 12.26 11.96 20.05
CA GLU A 226 13.54 12.38 19.49
C GLU A 226 13.39 13.10 18.15
N PHE A 227 12.39 12.75 17.36
CA PHE A 227 12.18 13.27 16.00
C PHE A 227 10.81 13.95 15.86
N ALA A 228 10.12 13.76 14.74
CA ALA A 228 8.78 14.33 14.54
C ALA A 228 7.71 13.25 14.71
N VAL A 229 6.74 13.51 15.57
CA VAL A 229 5.50 12.74 15.66
C VAL A 229 4.39 13.51 14.95
N CYS A 230 3.68 12.83 14.01
CA CYS A 230 2.54 13.37 13.30
C CYS A 230 1.26 12.78 13.91
N ASP A 231 0.53 13.56 14.67
CA ASP A 231 -0.63 13.09 15.45
C ASP A 231 -1.97 13.19 14.72
N HIS A 232 -1.96 13.67 13.49
CA HIS A 232 -3.10 13.68 12.57
C HIS A 232 -2.80 12.93 11.27
N TRP A 233 -2.14 11.78 11.37
CA TRP A 233 -1.96 10.86 10.26
C TRP A 233 -3.08 9.81 10.27
N TYR A 234 -3.75 9.64 9.15
CA TYR A 234 -4.92 8.78 9.01
C TYR A 234 -4.64 7.65 8.01
N SER A 235 -5.30 6.51 8.18
CA SER A 235 -5.42 5.55 7.08
C SER A 235 -6.19 6.17 5.92
N SER A 236 -5.91 5.75 4.69
CA SER A 236 -6.43 6.44 3.49
C SER A 236 -7.91 6.21 3.24
N MET A 237 -8.48 5.17 3.87
CA MET A 237 -9.91 4.90 3.86
C MET A 237 -10.34 4.13 5.12
N PRO A 238 -11.62 4.23 5.53
CA PRO A 238 -12.16 3.44 6.63
C PRO A 238 -12.35 1.97 6.17
N GLY A 239 -11.40 1.11 6.51
CA GLY A 239 -11.45 -0.28 6.07
C GLY A 239 -10.15 -1.02 6.36
N PRO A 240 -10.04 -2.24 5.82
CA PRO A 240 -8.99 -3.19 6.18
C PRO A 240 -7.62 -2.88 5.57
N THR A 241 -6.66 -3.75 5.89
CA THR A 241 -5.26 -3.71 5.48
C THR A 241 -5.04 -3.53 3.98
N TRP A 242 -5.64 -4.38 3.14
CA TRP A 242 -5.30 -4.47 1.72
C TRP A 242 -5.56 -3.19 0.93
N PRO A 243 -6.78 -2.59 0.97
CA PRO A 243 -7.00 -1.31 0.29
C PRO A 243 -6.10 -0.19 0.83
N ASN A 244 -5.86 -0.12 2.15
CA ASN A 244 -4.97 0.89 2.73
C ASN A 244 -3.52 0.70 2.29
N ARG A 245 -3.02 -0.55 2.18
CA ARG A 245 -1.72 -0.86 1.62
C ARG A 245 -1.59 -0.45 0.15
N PHE A 246 -2.64 -0.63 -0.64
CA PHE A 246 -2.62 -0.16 -2.04
C PHE A 246 -2.50 1.36 -2.15
N PHE A 247 -3.12 2.12 -1.24
CA PHE A 247 -2.90 3.57 -1.16
C PHE A 247 -1.44 3.95 -0.91
N VAL A 248 -0.71 3.16 -0.11
CA VAL A 248 0.74 3.36 0.12
C VAL A 248 1.56 3.19 -1.16
N HIS A 249 1.12 2.37 -2.10
CA HIS A 249 1.87 2.05 -3.31
C HIS A 249 1.39 2.79 -4.56
N ALA A 250 0.10 3.16 -4.62
CA ALA A 250 -0.55 3.63 -5.84
C ALA A 250 -1.44 4.86 -5.65
N ALA A 251 -1.51 5.44 -4.45
CA ALA A 251 -2.42 6.53 -4.09
C ALA A 251 -3.92 6.22 -4.34
N SER A 252 -4.24 4.95 -4.49
CA SER A 252 -5.57 4.41 -4.73
C SER A 252 -5.63 2.95 -4.32
N SER A 253 -6.84 2.46 -3.99
CA SER A 253 -7.10 1.03 -3.86
C SER A 253 -7.66 0.39 -5.15
N GLY A 254 -7.79 1.15 -6.26
CA GLY A 254 -8.46 0.69 -7.48
C GLY A 254 -9.94 0.37 -7.26
N GLY A 255 -10.57 1.07 -6.31
CA GLY A 255 -11.95 0.87 -5.89
C GLY A 255 -12.16 -0.22 -4.84
N LEU A 256 -11.12 -0.94 -4.43
CA LEU A 256 -11.24 -1.96 -3.40
C LEU A 256 -11.58 -1.33 -2.04
N ASP A 257 -12.72 -1.76 -1.46
CA ASP A 257 -13.25 -1.27 -0.18
C ASP A 257 -13.38 -2.37 0.89
N HIS A 258 -12.79 -3.54 0.66
CA HIS A 258 -12.85 -4.72 1.52
C HIS A 258 -11.59 -5.59 1.35
N SER A 259 -11.41 -6.58 2.21
CA SER A 259 -10.33 -7.58 2.03
C SER A 259 -10.57 -8.43 0.77
N PRO A 260 -9.51 -8.80 0.01
CA PRO A 260 -9.63 -9.66 -1.15
C PRO A 260 -10.35 -10.98 -0.85
N SER A 261 -11.18 -11.43 -1.77
CA SER A 261 -11.87 -12.73 -1.69
C SER A 261 -11.52 -13.61 -2.89
N ASN A 262 -11.19 -14.87 -2.63
CA ASN A 262 -10.90 -15.85 -3.68
C ASN A 262 -12.14 -16.23 -4.52
N LEU A 263 -13.35 -15.97 -4.02
CA LEU A 263 -14.59 -16.31 -4.69
C LEU A 263 -15.06 -15.20 -5.64
N ASP A 264 -14.89 -13.94 -5.23
CA ASP A 264 -15.47 -12.78 -5.90
C ASP A 264 -14.46 -12.05 -6.82
N MET A 265 -13.21 -12.52 -6.83
CA MET A 265 -12.14 -11.86 -7.57
C MET A 265 -12.30 -12.07 -9.08
N ALA A 266 -12.36 -10.98 -9.84
CA ALA A 266 -12.39 -11.00 -11.30
C ALA A 266 -11.20 -11.77 -11.88
N SER A 267 -11.42 -12.44 -13.02
CA SER A 267 -10.36 -13.24 -13.66
C SER A 267 -9.11 -12.42 -14.01
N SER A 268 -9.26 -11.13 -14.33
CA SER A 268 -8.13 -10.22 -14.60
C SER A 268 -7.26 -10.03 -13.37
N ILE A 269 -7.86 -9.78 -12.22
CA ILE A 269 -7.16 -9.62 -10.93
C ILE A 269 -6.59 -10.94 -10.47
N LEU A 270 -7.37 -12.01 -10.54
CA LEU A 270 -6.96 -13.36 -10.14
C LEU A 270 -5.63 -13.76 -10.79
N PHE A 271 -5.49 -13.53 -12.09
CA PHE A 271 -4.33 -14.01 -12.85
C PHE A 271 -3.19 -13.01 -13.00
N ASN A 272 -3.44 -11.71 -12.80
CA ASN A 272 -2.43 -10.67 -13.07
C ASN A 272 -2.17 -9.75 -11.88
N GLY A 273 -2.92 -9.88 -10.77
CA GLY A 273 -2.87 -8.94 -9.65
C GLY A 273 -3.68 -7.66 -9.87
N TYR A 274 -3.69 -6.80 -8.86
CA TYR A 274 -4.40 -5.52 -8.87
C TYR A 274 -3.68 -4.50 -9.75
N LYS A 275 -4.42 -3.83 -10.62
CA LYS A 275 -3.90 -2.83 -11.54
C LYS A 275 -4.52 -1.47 -11.25
N PHE A 276 -3.70 -0.43 -11.23
CA PHE A 276 -4.10 0.95 -11.03
C PHE A 276 -3.99 1.75 -12.33
N ASP A 277 -4.88 2.70 -12.55
CA ASP A 277 -4.98 3.46 -13.82
C ASP A 277 -3.70 4.20 -14.19
N ASN A 278 -3.02 4.75 -13.20
CA ASN A 278 -1.79 5.52 -13.40
C ASN A 278 -0.53 4.78 -12.92
N GLY A 279 -0.64 3.46 -12.71
CA GLY A 279 0.46 2.64 -12.19
C GLY A 279 0.70 2.85 -10.70
N THR A 280 1.92 2.60 -10.28
CA THR A 280 2.39 2.69 -8.90
C THR A 280 3.54 3.68 -8.79
N ILE A 281 3.94 4.01 -7.55
CA ILE A 281 5.16 4.80 -7.31
C ILE A 281 6.39 4.13 -7.94
N TYR A 282 6.44 2.80 -7.97
CA TYR A 282 7.55 2.04 -8.56
C TYR A 282 7.67 2.25 -10.07
N ASP A 283 6.54 2.34 -10.77
CA ASP A 283 6.52 2.65 -12.19
C ASP A 283 7.03 4.08 -12.45
N SER A 284 6.64 5.05 -11.60
CA SER A 284 7.12 6.43 -11.69
C SER A 284 8.62 6.56 -11.39
N LEU A 285 9.13 5.76 -10.43
CA LEU A 285 10.56 5.71 -10.10
C LEU A 285 11.37 5.12 -11.26
N ASP A 286 10.89 4.04 -11.88
CA ASP A 286 11.53 3.42 -13.05
C ASP A 286 11.55 4.37 -14.26
N GLU A 287 10.47 5.13 -14.49
CA GLU A 287 10.39 6.12 -15.59
C GLU A 287 11.46 7.23 -15.45
N GLU A 288 11.90 7.54 -14.24
CA GLU A 288 12.91 8.57 -13.97
C GLU A 288 14.28 7.99 -13.58
N ASP A 289 14.52 6.69 -13.78
CA ASP A 289 15.77 5.97 -13.46
C ASP A 289 16.16 6.07 -11.97
N ILE A 290 15.18 6.15 -11.07
CA ILE A 290 15.40 6.24 -9.62
C ILE A 290 15.38 4.83 -9.03
N LYS A 291 16.46 4.45 -8.38
CA LYS A 291 16.60 3.11 -7.80
C LYS A 291 15.70 2.92 -6.60
N TRP A 292 15.01 1.80 -6.56
CA TRP A 292 14.15 1.42 -5.46
C TRP A 292 14.30 -0.07 -5.10
N THR A 293 13.96 -0.42 -3.88
CA THR A 293 14.01 -1.80 -3.37
C THR A 293 12.93 -2.00 -2.31
N ILE A 294 12.30 -3.16 -2.32
CA ILE A 294 11.42 -3.64 -1.26
C ILE A 294 12.21 -4.71 -0.48
N TYR A 295 12.45 -4.46 0.82
CA TYR A 295 12.94 -5.48 1.74
C TYR A 295 11.75 -6.13 2.44
N HIS A 296 11.73 -7.45 2.52
CA HIS A 296 10.60 -8.20 3.08
C HIS A 296 11.04 -9.25 4.10
N GLY A 297 10.23 -9.40 5.13
CA GLY A 297 10.46 -10.39 6.19
C GLY A 297 9.88 -11.77 5.90
N ASP A 298 9.06 -11.90 4.84
CA ASP A 298 8.36 -13.14 4.47
C ASP A 298 8.47 -13.47 2.98
N GLU A 299 8.24 -14.75 2.62
CA GLU A 299 8.32 -15.25 1.23
C GLU A 299 7.22 -14.71 0.30
N PHE A 300 6.16 -14.12 0.84
CA PHE A 300 4.99 -13.62 0.10
C PHE A 300 4.69 -12.15 0.46
N PRO A 301 5.58 -11.21 0.08
CA PRO A 301 5.35 -9.80 0.36
C PRO A 301 4.05 -9.31 -0.29
N GLN A 302 3.29 -8.48 0.42
CA GLN A 302 1.96 -7.98 -0.01
C GLN A 302 2.03 -7.22 -1.34
N ALA A 303 3.13 -6.50 -1.59
CA ALA A 303 3.34 -5.77 -2.85
C ALA A 303 3.26 -6.67 -4.10
N LEU A 304 3.47 -7.98 -3.97
CA LEU A 304 3.30 -8.93 -5.09
C LEU A 304 1.84 -9.16 -5.51
N ALA A 305 0.86 -8.69 -4.75
CA ALA A 305 -0.54 -8.66 -5.19
C ALA A 305 -0.77 -7.63 -6.32
N ILE A 306 0.17 -6.69 -6.51
CA ILE A 306 0.08 -5.65 -7.53
C ILE A 306 0.56 -6.17 -8.87
N SER A 307 -0.16 -5.82 -9.93
CA SER A 307 0.15 -6.22 -11.30
C SER A 307 1.54 -5.74 -11.73
N GLY A 308 2.33 -6.63 -12.31
CA GLY A 308 3.69 -6.34 -12.78
C GLY A 308 4.79 -6.55 -11.73
N MET A 309 4.47 -6.59 -10.43
CA MET A 309 5.49 -6.69 -9.37
C MET A 309 6.25 -8.03 -9.38
N HIS A 310 5.68 -9.09 -9.95
CA HIS A 310 6.41 -10.34 -10.17
C HIS A 310 7.58 -10.20 -11.13
N LEU A 311 7.48 -9.33 -12.15
CA LEU A 311 8.61 -9.03 -13.03
C LEU A 311 9.68 -8.25 -12.27
N LYS A 312 9.28 -7.33 -11.41
CA LYS A 312 10.18 -6.55 -10.55
C LYS A 312 10.94 -7.42 -9.54
N LEU A 313 10.30 -8.48 -9.05
CA LEU A 313 10.95 -9.49 -8.24
C LEU A 313 12.09 -10.18 -9.02
N LEU A 314 11.86 -10.57 -10.28
CA LEU A 314 12.88 -11.17 -11.15
C LEU A 314 14.00 -10.19 -11.53
N GLU A 315 13.70 -8.91 -11.61
CA GLU A 315 14.67 -7.83 -11.86
C GLU A 315 15.53 -7.50 -10.63
N GLY A 316 15.25 -8.12 -9.46
CA GLY A 316 16.03 -7.97 -8.23
C GLY A 316 15.64 -6.79 -7.35
N HIS A 317 14.43 -6.24 -7.53
CA HIS A 317 13.90 -5.16 -6.70
C HIS A 317 13.40 -5.63 -5.32
N PHE A 318 13.22 -6.93 -5.12
CA PHE A 318 12.85 -7.51 -3.85
C PHE A 318 14.05 -8.22 -3.23
N LYS A 319 14.27 -7.99 -1.94
CA LYS A 319 15.35 -8.59 -1.15
C LYS A 319 14.86 -9.03 0.22
N ASP A 320 15.47 -10.08 0.74
CA ASP A 320 15.21 -10.48 2.11
C ASP A 320 15.66 -9.38 3.09
N PHE A 321 14.91 -9.17 4.18
CA PHE A 321 15.25 -8.15 5.18
C PHE A 321 16.61 -8.40 5.84
N GLU A 322 17.09 -9.63 5.83
CA GLU A 322 18.43 -10.01 6.32
C GLU A 322 19.57 -9.30 5.55
N ASP A 323 19.37 -8.96 4.28
CA ASP A 323 20.34 -8.25 3.44
C ASP A 323 20.39 -6.74 3.77
N PHE A 324 19.35 -6.18 4.41
CA PHE A 324 19.20 -4.75 4.64
C PHE A 324 20.40 -4.10 5.33
N ALA A 325 20.90 -4.72 6.39
CA ALA A 325 22.04 -4.20 7.16
C ALA A 325 23.33 -4.15 6.31
N GLY A 326 23.59 -5.20 5.54
CA GLY A 326 24.74 -5.28 4.64
C GLY A 326 24.70 -4.23 3.53
N ASP A 327 23.54 -4.11 2.88
CA ASP A 327 23.32 -3.16 1.79
C ASP A 327 23.46 -1.70 2.27
N VAL A 328 22.72 -1.31 3.31
CA VAL A 328 22.69 0.08 3.81
C VAL A 328 24.00 0.52 4.43
N SER A 329 24.77 -0.40 5.01
CA SER A 329 26.10 -0.09 5.56
C SER A 329 27.18 0.10 4.48
N HIS A 330 26.90 -0.32 3.24
CA HIS A 330 27.89 -0.19 2.16
C HIS A 330 27.98 1.27 1.67
N PRO A 331 29.18 1.90 1.64
CA PRO A 331 29.33 3.31 1.23
C PRO A 331 28.83 3.61 -0.20
N GLY A 332 28.76 2.61 -1.07
CA GLY A 332 28.26 2.71 -2.43
C GLY A 332 26.75 2.47 -2.58
N TYR A 333 25.99 2.33 -1.49
CA TYR A 333 24.54 2.15 -1.54
C TYR A 333 23.87 3.35 -2.21
N SER A 334 23.07 3.09 -3.23
CA SER A 334 22.52 4.15 -4.08
C SER A 334 21.01 4.06 -4.30
N THR A 335 20.34 3.16 -3.58
CA THR A 335 18.88 3.04 -3.62
C THR A 335 18.26 4.28 -2.97
N SER A 336 17.31 4.90 -3.66
CA SER A 336 16.71 6.17 -3.23
C SER A 336 15.36 5.98 -2.56
N TYR A 337 14.56 5.00 -2.98
CA TYR A 337 13.25 4.70 -2.38
C TYR A 337 13.25 3.27 -1.87
N ILE A 338 13.04 3.11 -0.57
CA ILE A 338 13.15 1.83 0.12
C ILE A 338 11.86 1.58 0.89
N PHE A 339 11.17 0.50 0.56
CA PHE A 339 10.00 0.04 1.31
C PHE A 339 10.37 -1.21 2.11
N ILE A 340 9.97 -1.26 3.38
CA ILE A 340 10.25 -2.37 4.27
C ILE A 340 8.92 -2.99 4.69
N GLU A 341 8.68 -4.21 4.24
CA GLU A 341 7.57 -5.05 4.70
C GLU A 341 8.01 -5.91 5.88
N PRO A 342 7.27 -5.90 6.99
CA PRO A 342 7.56 -6.74 8.15
C PRO A 342 7.31 -8.23 7.84
N SER A 343 7.70 -9.10 8.76
CA SER A 343 7.24 -10.49 8.77
C SER A 343 5.85 -10.57 9.40
N TYR A 344 4.95 -11.27 8.71
CA TYR A 344 3.59 -11.55 9.18
C TYR A 344 3.49 -12.86 9.98
N GLY A 345 4.61 -13.53 10.19
CA GLY A 345 4.73 -14.69 11.05
C GLY A 345 4.01 -15.93 10.52
N HIS A 346 3.25 -16.58 11.38
CA HIS A 346 2.62 -17.86 11.08
C HIS A 346 1.40 -17.78 10.13
N VAL A 347 1.02 -16.59 9.66
CA VAL A 347 0.01 -16.44 8.61
C VAL A 347 0.30 -17.37 7.44
N LEU A 348 1.56 -17.41 7.04
CA LEU A 348 2.04 -18.15 5.88
C LEU A 348 2.50 -19.57 6.22
N THR A 349 2.78 -19.88 7.48
CA THR A 349 3.33 -21.18 7.88
C THR A 349 2.34 -22.10 8.57
N GLN A 350 1.40 -21.54 9.35
CA GLN A 350 0.53 -22.30 10.24
C GLN A 350 -0.95 -21.94 10.16
N GLY A 351 -1.39 -21.31 9.08
CA GLY A 351 -2.82 -21.16 8.81
C GLY A 351 -3.49 -19.97 9.50
N GLY A 352 -2.86 -18.79 9.50
CA GLY A 352 -3.55 -17.53 9.79
C GLY A 352 -3.52 -17.07 11.25
N THR A 353 -2.39 -17.23 11.94
CA THR A 353 -2.34 -16.81 13.35
C THR A 353 -1.55 -15.50 13.58
N PHE A 354 -0.91 -14.91 12.59
CA PHE A 354 -0.02 -13.75 12.72
C PHE A 354 1.03 -13.83 13.85
N LYS A 355 1.10 -14.94 14.56
CA LYS A 355 2.04 -15.15 15.66
C LYS A 355 3.47 -15.27 15.12
N CYS A 356 4.41 -14.79 15.92
CA CYS A 356 5.83 -14.89 15.64
C CYS A 356 6.31 -14.07 14.42
N GLY A 357 5.51 -13.12 13.98
CA GLY A 357 5.91 -12.06 13.07
C GLY A 357 6.56 -10.88 13.79
N ASN A 358 6.66 -9.78 13.09
CA ASN A 358 7.11 -8.49 13.63
C ASN A 358 6.32 -7.31 13.04
N SER A 359 5.14 -7.60 12.47
CA SER A 359 4.25 -6.60 11.88
C SER A 359 3.49 -5.76 12.89
N GLN A 360 3.46 -6.18 14.15
CA GLN A 360 2.63 -5.64 15.24
C GLN A 360 1.12 -5.86 15.08
N HIS A 361 0.71 -6.79 14.19
CA HIS A 361 -0.67 -7.24 14.10
C HIS A 361 -1.25 -7.56 15.49
N PRO A 362 -2.55 -7.31 15.77
CA PRO A 362 -3.15 -7.53 17.11
C PRO A 362 -2.90 -8.90 17.72
N LEU A 363 -2.86 -9.94 16.92
CA LEU A 363 -2.61 -11.32 17.35
C LEU A 363 -1.14 -11.64 17.64
N ASP A 364 -0.21 -10.73 17.31
CA ASP A 364 1.23 -10.93 17.51
C ASP A 364 1.76 -10.16 18.73
N ASP A 365 2.92 -10.57 19.19
CA ASP A 365 3.64 -9.87 20.26
C ASP A 365 4.20 -8.53 19.77
N ILE A 366 3.64 -7.44 20.31
CA ILE A 366 4.01 -6.06 19.95
C ILE A 366 5.51 -5.79 20.06
N THR A 367 6.21 -6.45 20.98
CA THR A 367 7.64 -6.21 21.26
C THR A 367 8.57 -6.63 20.13
N ARG A 368 8.10 -7.51 19.22
CA ARG A 368 8.86 -7.93 18.04
C ARG A 368 8.93 -6.83 17.00
N GLY A 369 7.84 -6.10 16.79
CA GLY A 369 7.86 -4.93 15.93
C GLY A 369 8.69 -3.79 16.53
N GLU A 370 8.67 -3.60 17.84
CA GLU A 370 9.61 -2.69 18.53
C GLU A 370 11.08 -3.06 18.21
N ARG A 371 11.42 -4.34 18.21
CA ARG A 371 12.75 -4.83 17.80
C ARG A 371 13.05 -4.55 16.35
N LEU A 372 12.08 -4.74 15.45
CA LEU A 372 12.23 -4.40 14.03
C LEU A 372 12.53 -2.90 13.85
N LEU A 373 11.75 -2.03 14.49
CA LEU A 373 11.94 -0.57 14.43
C LEU A 373 13.32 -0.15 14.97
N LYS A 374 13.76 -0.74 16.09
CA LYS A 374 15.10 -0.51 16.64
C LYS A 374 16.18 -0.88 15.64
N ASN A 375 16.10 -2.07 15.04
CA ASN A 375 17.08 -2.56 14.07
C ASN A 375 17.13 -1.64 12.82
N ILE A 376 15.98 -1.31 12.24
CA ILE A 376 15.91 -0.41 11.07
C ILE A 376 16.56 0.95 11.38
N TYR A 377 16.15 1.57 12.49
CA TYR A 377 16.70 2.87 12.88
C TYR A 377 18.21 2.82 13.10
N GLU A 378 18.71 1.86 13.89
CA GLU A 378 20.12 1.78 14.23
C GLU A 378 21.00 1.48 13.01
N ILE A 379 20.52 0.67 12.06
CA ILE A 379 21.21 0.42 10.80
C ILE A 379 21.31 1.72 10.00
N ILE A 380 20.22 2.45 9.79
CA ILE A 380 20.22 3.70 9.03
C ILE A 380 21.05 4.76 9.77
N ARG A 381 20.85 4.92 11.08
CA ARG A 381 21.52 5.94 11.92
C ARG A 381 23.04 5.79 11.91
N ASN A 382 23.53 4.56 11.91
CA ASN A 382 24.97 4.26 11.94
C ASN A 382 25.55 4.05 10.54
N SER A 383 24.77 4.22 9.48
CA SER A 383 25.23 4.10 8.10
C SER A 383 25.90 5.39 7.59
N PRO A 384 26.70 5.31 6.51
CA PRO A 384 27.27 6.49 5.86
C PRO A 384 26.22 7.37 5.15
N HIS A 385 24.97 6.94 5.10
CA HIS A 385 23.87 7.62 4.40
C HIS A 385 22.95 8.43 5.33
N TRP A 386 23.16 8.37 6.65
CA TRP A 386 22.32 9.02 7.66
C TRP A 386 22.01 10.50 7.36
N GLU A 387 23.04 11.28 6.99
CA GLU A 387 22.89 12.73 6.79
C GLU A 387 21.92 13.13 5.68
N SER A 388 21.62 12.21 4.77
CA SER A 388 20.71 12.43 3.63
C SER A 388 19.52 11.45 3.63
N SER A 389 19.19 10.88 4.77
CA SER A 389 18.13 9.90 4.93
C SER A 389 16.90 10.46 5.64
N VAL A 390 15.74 9.93 5.28
CA VAL A 390 14.51 10.00 6.07
C VAL A 390 13.96 8.59 6.24
N LEU A 391 13.54 8.24 7.47
CA LEU A 391 12.79 7.03 7.78
C LEU A 391 11.38 7.44 8.20
N ILE A 392 10.39 6.90 7.54
CA ILE A 392 8.97 7.05 7.84
C ILE A 392 8.48 5.76 8.47
N ILE A 393 7.95 5.86 9.67
CA ILE A 393 7.33 4.76 10.41
C ILE A 393 5.84 5.04 10.47
N THR A 394 5.02 4.16 9.91
CA THR A 394 3.57 4.29 9.97
C THR A 394 2.89 2.91 10.00
N TYR A 395 1.56 2.89 10.07
CA TYR A 395 0.73 1.70 10.07
C TYR A 395 -0.30 1.81 8.96
N ASP A 396 -0.80 0.69 8.48
CA ASP A 396 -1.74 0.65 7.36
C ASP A 396 -3.15 1.11 7.76
N GLU A 397 -3.66 0.62 8.92
CA GLU A 397 -4.96 1.00 9.44
C GLU A 397 -5.01 0.73 10.96
N HIS A 398 -6.17 0.94 11.61
CA HIS A 398 -6.29 0.99 13.07
C HIS A 398 -6.54 -0.35 13.77
N GLY A 399 -6.79 -1.44 13.02
CA GLY A 399 -7.02 -2.78 13.59
C GLY A 399 -8.23 -2.90 14.50
N GLY A 400 -9.24 -2.04 14.34
CA GLY A 400 -10.45 -2.07 15.16
C GLY A 400 -10.33 -1.44 16.56
N PHE A 401 -9.14 -0.99 16.99
CA PHE A 401 -8.94 -0.34 18.28
C PHE A 401 -9.44 1.10 18.30
N TYR A 402 -9.75 1.57 19.51
CA TYR A 402 -10.28 2.90 19.75
C TYR A 402 -9.29 4.01 19.41
N ASP A 403 -9.80 5.03 18.72
CA ASP A 403 -9.18 6.34 18.59
C ASP A 403 -10.24 7.42 18.84
N HIS A 404 -9.87 8.49 19.56
CA HIS A 404 -10.83 9.50 19.97
C HIS A 404 -11.11 10.54 18.88
N VAL A 405 -10.25 10.66 17.87
CA VAL A 405 -10.37 11.67 16.82
C VAL A 405 -11.18 11.14 15.64
N ALA A 406 -12.20 11.87 15.25
CA ALA A 406 -12.99 11.54 14.06
C ALA A 406 -12.20 11.79 12.78
N PRO A 407 -12.19 10.83 11.82
CA PRO A 407 -11.50 11.02 10.55
C PRO A 407 -12.14 12.13 9.70
N PRO A 408 -11.33 12.97 9.03
CA PRO A 408 -11.81 14.05 8.18
C PRO A 408 -12.30 13.56 6.81
N GLU A 409 -12.93 14.48 6.06
CA GLU A 409 -13.18 14.29 4.64
C GLU A 409 -11.89 14.26 3.84
N ALA A 410 -11.94 13.64 2.65
CA ALA A 410 -10.81 13.50 1.75
C ALA A 410 -11.21 13.74 0.29
N ILE A 411 -10.22 14.00 -0.56
CA ILE A 411 -10.39 14.02 -2.00
C ILE A 411 -10.33 12.59 -2.51
N ALA A 412 -11.33 12.15 -3.29
CA ALA A 412 -11.28 10.83 -3.92
C ALA A 412 -10.09 10.72 -4.89
N PRO A 413 -9.50 9.52 -5.10
CA PRO A 413 -8.40 9.34 -6.05
C PRO A 413 -8.72 9.80 -7.47
N GLY A 414 -9.97 9.65 -7.91
CA GLY A 414 -10.42 10.08 -9.24
C GLY A 414 -9.99 9.13 -10.36
N ASP A 415 -9.53 7.95 -10.03
CA ASP A 415 -9.30 6.85 -10.95
C ASP A 415 -10.61 6.10 -11.27
N SER A 416 -10.60 5.31 -12.34
CA SER A 416 -11.74 4.49 -12.70
C SER A 416 -11.80 3.25 -11.80
N ILE A 417 -13.00 2.89 -11.37
CA ILE A 417 -13.23 1.58 -10.76
C ILE A 417 -13.29 0.57 -11.88
N THR A 418 -12.20 -0.16 -12.08
CA THR A 418 -12.05 -1.11 -13.20
C THR A 418 -12.90 -2.37 -13.01
N ASP A 419 -13.27 -2.69 -11.77
CA ASP A 419 -14.08 -3.84 -11.40
C ASP A 419 -15.15 -3.43 -10.37
N PRO A 420 -16.45 -3.53 -10.70
CA PRO A 420 -17.53 -3.24 -9.75
C PRO A 420 -17.51 -4.12 -8.48
N GLU A 421 -16.95 -5.32 -8.56
CA GLU A 421 -16.81 -6.22 -7.40
C GLU A 421 -15.84 -5.65 -6.34
N ASN A 422 -14.91 -4.78 -6.74
CA ASN A 422 -13.99 -4.12 -5.83
C ASN A 422 -14.69 -3.12 -4.90
N ASN A 423 -15.77 -2.47 -5.34
CA ASN A 423 -16.52 -1.51 -4.53
C ASN A 423 -17.83 -2.14 -4.03
N ARG A 424 -17.71 -3.08 -3.13
CA ARG A 424 -18.82 -3.88 -2.57
C ARG A 424 -19.77 -3.06 -1.72
N TYR A 425 -19.23 -2.12 -0.98
CA TYR A 425 -19.99 -1.26 -0.06
C TYR A 425 -20.37 0.09 -0.66
N ASN A 426 -20.09 0.32 -1.96
CA ASN A 426 -20.32 1.58 -2.67
C ASN A 426 -19.68 2.78 -1.97
N PHE A 427 -18.49 2.61 -1.44
CA PHE A 427 -17.75 3.67 -0.80
C PHE A 427 -17.26 4.70 -1.84
N ASP A 428 -17.38 5.99 -1.54
CA ASP A 428 -17.04 7.07 -2.48
C ASP A 428 -15.61 7.60 -2.35
N PHE A 429 -14.82 7.02 -1.44
CA PHE A 429 -13.43 7.39 -1.15
C PHE A 429 -13.21 8.87 -0.77
N LYS A 430 -14.26 9.55 -0.26
CA LYS A 430 -14.19 10.94 0.17
C LYS A 430 -13.99 11.11 1.68
N ARG A 431 -13.55 10.08 2.36
CA ARG A 431 -13.28 10.08 3.79
C ARG A 431 -12.04 9.28 4.09
N LEU A 432 -11.23 9.79 5.02
CA LEU A 432 -10.10 9.03 5.59
C LEU A 432 -10.62 7.99 6.60
N GLY A 433 -9.80 7.02 6.89
CA GLY A 433 -10.03 6.09 8.01
C GLY A 433 -9.54 6.65 9.34
N VAL A 434 -9.46 5.80 10.33
CA VAL A 434 -9.00 6.15 11.70
C VAL A 434 -7.53 6.55 11.68
N ARG A 435 -7.11 7.39 12.64
CA ARG A 435 -5.69 7.77 12.79
C ARG A 435 -4.81 6.55 13.01
N VAL A 436 -3.61 6.64 12.48
CA VAL A 436 -2.53 5.68 12.69
C VAL A 436 -1.28 6.39 13.19
N PRO A 437 -0.38 5.74 13.94
CA PRO A 437 0.88 6.36 14.33
C PRO A 437 1.73 6.72 13.11
N ALA A 438 2.36 7.89 13.16
CA ALA A 438 3.38 8.24 12.19
C ALA A 438 4.53 9.00 12.87
N VAL A 439 5.75 8.51 12.65
CA VAL A 439 6.99 9.11 13.15
C VAL A 439 7.94 9.31 11.99
N ILE A 440 8.35 10.57 11.77
CA ILE A 440 9.28 10.94 10.70
C ILE A 440 10.65 11.18 11.29
N VAL A 441 11.61 10.37 10.90
CA VAL A 441 12.96 10.31 11.46
C VAL A 441 13.97 10.81 10.43
N SER A 442 14.67 11.90 10.73
CA SER A 442 15.75 12.42 9.88
C SER A 442 16.68 13.31 10.71
N PRO A 443 17.99 13.38 10.41
CA PRO A 443 18.88 14.34 11.04
C PRO A 443 18.57 15.80 10.67
N LEU A 444 17.69 16.02 9.70
CA LEU A 444 17.24 17.36 9.28
C LEU A 444 16.02 17.85 10.05
N ILE A 445 15.49 17.06 10.98
CA ILE A 445 14.32 17.39 11.81
C ILE A 445 14.80 17.85 13.20
N PRO A 446 14.28 18.97 13.73
CA PRO A 446 14.52 19.38 15.11
C PRO A 446 14.04 18.32 16.11
N LYS A 447 14.75 18.20 17.22
CA LYS A 447 14.34 17.29 18.30
C LYS A 447 13.00 17.70 18.89
N GLY A 448 12.13 16.70 19.14
CA GLY A 448 10.85 16.89 19.80
C GLY A 448 9.85 17.69 18.98
N SER A 449 9.84 17.52 17.66
CA SER A 449 8.85 18.13 16.78
C SER A 449 7.52 17.41 16.88
N ILE A 450 6.42 18.15 16.94
CA ILE A 450 5.05 17.64 16.87
C ILE A 450 4.38 18.31 15.67
N ASP A 451 3.77 17.52 14.81
CA ASP A 451 3.12 18.04 13.61
C ASP A 451 1.63 17.66 13.62
N HIS A 452 0.78 18.67 13.71
CA HIS A 452 -0.69 18.56 13.71
C HIS A 452 -1.29 18.64 12.30
N THR A 453 -0.46 18.61 11.26
CA THR A 453 -0.94 18.62 9.88
C THR A 453 -1.65 17.31 9.55
N VAL A 454 -2.79 17.41 8.86
CA VAL A 454 -3.54 16.24 8.39
C VAL A 454 -2.79 15.55 7.26
N TYR A 455 -2.49 14.29 7.45
CA TYR A 455 -1.85 13.38 6.49
C TYR A 455 -2.68 12.13 6.27
N ASP A 456 -2.43 11.46 5.16
CA ASP A 456 -2.81 10.06 4.94
C ASP A 456 -1.67 9.32 4.22
N HIS A 457 -1.86 8.06 3.86
CA HIS A 457 -0.80 7.28 3.20
C HIS A 457 -0.35 7.90 1.88
N THR A 458 -1.21 8.65 1.19
CA THR A 458 -0.83 9.33 -0.04
C THR A 458 0.14 10.49 0.19
N SER A 459 0.27 10.97 1.43
CA SER A 459 1.30 11.93 1.83
C SER A 459 2.73 11.38 1.72
N LEU A 460 2.88 10.05 1.84
CA LEU A 460 4.16 9.35 1.56
C LEU A 460 4.55 9.57 0.11
N LEU A 461 3.61 9.29 -0.80
CA LEU A 461 3.80 9.40 -2.25
C LEU A 461 4.02 10.86 -2.64
N ALA A 462 3.15 11.76 -2.21
CA ALA A 462 3.26 13.20 -2.47
C ALA A 462 4.63 13.77 -2.02
N THR A 463 5.15 13.31 -0.87
CA THR A 463 6.45 13.74 -0.38
C THR A 463 7.60 13.15 -1.21
N ALA A 464 7.54 11.87 -1.57
CA ALA A 464 8.53 11.24 -2.45
C ALA A 464 8.51 11.87 -3.85
N GLU A 465 7.33 12.14 -4.38
CA GLU A 465 7.13 12.83 -5.66
C GLU A 465 7.77 14.23 -5.66
N ASP A 466 7.58 14.99 -4.58
CA ASP A 466 8.22 16.31 -4.44
C ASP A 466 9.74 16.20 -4.25
N ILE A 467 10.26 15.20 -3.52
CA ILE A 467 11.70 14.96 -3.36
C ILE A 467 12.35 14.57 -4.70
N PHE A 468 11.73 13.65 -5.43
CA PHE A 468 12.29 13.07 -6.65
C PHE A 468 11.83 13.76 -7.94
N GLY A 469 10.87 14.68 -7.85
CA GLY A 469 10.33 15.40 -9.01
C GLY A 469 9.42 14.56 -9.88
N LEU A 470 8.71 13.60 -9.29
CA LEU A 470 7.77 12.72 -9.97
C LEU A 470 6.42 13.42 -10.21
N THR A 471 5.60 12.81 -11.06
CA THR A 471 4.23 13.29 -11.30
C THR A 471 3.25 12.54 -10.38
N PRO A 472 2.31 13.23 -9.73
CA PRO A 472 1.28 12.58 -8.92
C PRO A 472 0.50 11.53 -9.69
N LEU A 473 0.16 10.43 -9.03
CA LEU A 473 -0.55 9.31 -9.60
C LEU A 473 -2.06 9.56 -9.69
N THR A 474 -2.64 10.23 -8.69
CA THR A 474 -4.09 10.43 -8.55
C THR A 474 -4.42 11.87 -8.13
N GLU A 475 -5.69 12.19 -8.03
CA GLU A 475 -6.10 13.47 -7.44
C GLU A 475 -5.91 13.48 -5.91
N ARG A 476 -5.81 12.29 -5.25
CA ARG A 476 -5.59 12.19 -3.81
C ARG A 476 -4.18 12.65 -3.42
N ASP A 477 -3.13 12.04 -3.96
CA ASP A 477 -1.73 12.38 -3.66
C ASP A 477 -1.34 13.77 -4.19
N LYS A 478 -1.90 14.17 -5.32
CA LYS A 478 -1.73 15.53 -5.87
C LYS A 478 -2.14 16.65 -4.91
N HIS A 479 -3.13 16.39 -4.05
CA HIS A 479 -3.65 17.36 -3.09
C HIS A 479 -3.29 17.00 -1.64
N ALA A 480 -2.58 15.90 -1.42
CA ALA A 480 -2.11 15.52 -0.10
C ALA A 480 -1.05 16.49 0.42
N ASN A 481 -1.06 16.71 1.72
CA ASN A 481 -0.01 17.48 2.38
C ASN A 481 1.30 16.71 2.35
N THR A 482 2.41 17.42 2.08
CA THR A 482 3.76 16.86 2.19
C THR A 482 4.38 17.24 3.53
N PHE A 483 5.23 16.37 4.09
CA PHE A 483 5.93 16.65 5.35
C PHE A 483 7.36 17.20 5.13
N LYS A 484 7.66 17.77 3.97
CA LYS A 484 8.99 18.38 3.69
C LYS A 484 9.35 19.56 4.60
N HIS A 485 8.36 20.28 5.13
CA HIS A 485 8.58 21.37 6.07
C HIS A 485 9.26 20.90 7.38
N LEU A 486 9.13 19.62 7.73
CA LEU A 486 9.82 19.02 8.88
C LEU A 486 11.34 19.03 8.73
N PHE A 487 11.88 19.00 7.50
CA PHE A 487 13.32 19.04 7.23
C PHE A 487 13.87 20.47 7.35
N SER A 488 13.61 21.14 8.46
CA SER A 488 13.84 22.57 8.66
C SER A 488 15.28 22.92 9.05
N LEU A 489 16.08 21.98 9.57
CA LEU A 489 17.47 22.23 9.92
C LEU A 489 18.35 22.44 8.68
N GLU A 490 19.18 23.47 8.67
CA GLU A 490 20.11 23.73 7.56
C GLU A 490 21.22 22.67 7.46
N THR A 491 21.65 22.15 8.59
CA THR A 491 22.67 21.10 8.70
C THR A 491 22.13 19.92 9.48
N PRO A 492 22.51 18.68 9.10
CA PRO A 492 22.13 17.49 9.83
C PRO A 492 22.60 17.55 11.29
N ARG A 493 21.71 17.30 12.24
CA ARG A 493 22.08 17.20 13.65
C ARG A 493 22.77 15.88 13.97
N MET A 494 23.80 15.94 14.81
CA MET A 494 24.64 14.79 15.15
C MET A 494 24.33 14.19 16.52
N ASP A 495 23.46 14.82 17.31
CA ASP A 495 23.08 14.44 18.68
C ASP A 495 21.99 13.37 18.74
N ALA A 496 21.43 12.99 17.60
CA ALA A 496 20.47 11.88 17.54
C ALA A 496 21.09 10.57 18.09
N PRO A 497 20.38 9.80 18.92
CA PRO A 497 20.93 8.62 19.58
C PRO A 497 21.41 7.58 18.55
N THR A 498 22.58 7.01 18.78
CA THR A 498 23.13 5.92 17.94
C THR A 498 22.54 4.55 18.32
N THR A 499 21.92 4.47 19.50
CA THR A 499 21.29 3.26 20.03
C THR A 499 19.99 3.66 20.73
N LEU A 500 18.92 2.93 20.44
CA LEU A 500 17.62 3.09 21.10
C LEU A 500 17.50 2.18 22.34
N PRO A 501 16.52 2.43 23.22
CA PRO A 501 16.21 1.51 24.30
C PRO A 501 15.96 0.08 23.78
N GLU A 502 16.17 -0.91 24.65
CA GLU A 502 15.73 -2.27 24.35
C GLU A 502 14.21 -2.36 24.40
N PRO A 503 13.57 -3.11 23.50
CA PRO A 503 12.16 -3.43 23.62
C PRO A 503 11.82 -4.06 24.96
N ALA A 504 10.62 -3.82 25.45
CA ALA A 504 10.14 -4.46 26.65
C ALA A 504 10.12 -5.99 26.49
N ASN A 505 10.05 -6.69 27.60
CA ASN A 505 9.98 -8.16 27.60
C ASN A 505 8.53 -8.59 27.91
N SER A 506 7.82 -9.08 26.91
CA SER A 506 6.47 -9.62 27.06
C SER A 506 6.42 -10.99 27.76
N GLY A 507 7.53 -11.72 27.75
CA GLY A 507 7.58 -13.12 28.16
C GLY A 507 6.97 -14.10 27.15
N ILE A 508 6.41 -13.62 26.03
CA ILE A 508 5.85 -14.46 24.96
C ILE A 508 7.00 -15.04 24.14
N ARG A 509 7.04 -16.37 24.05
CA ARG A 509 8.05 -17.09 23.28
C ARG A 509 7.51 -17.48 21.90
N CYS A 510 8.42 -17.55 20.95
CA CYS A 510 8.20 -18.13 19.64
C CYS A 510 9.17 -19.30 19.45
N ASP A 511 8.96 -20.32 20.22
CA ASP A 511 9.71 -21.55 20.01
C ASP A 511 8.98 -22.38 18.94
N ASP A 512 9.65 -22.64 17.82
CA ASP A 512 9.19 -23.65 16.84
C ASP A 512 8.97 -25.01 17.50
N GLU A 513 9.54 -25.23 18.69
CA GLU A 513 9.37 -26.41 19.52
C GLU A 513 8.02 -26.45 20.26
N GLU A 514 7.42 -25.34 20.68
CA GLU A 514 6.05 -25.37 21.25
C GLU A 514 5.00 -25.72 20.20
N VAL A 515 5.25 -25.37 18.96
CA VAL A 515 4.40 -25.80 17.84
C VAL A 515 4.50 -27.31 17.58
N ASN A 516 5.66 -27.91 17.86
CA ASN A 516 5.87 -29.36 17.80
C ASN A 516 5.53 -30.07 19.11
N ALA A 517 5.52 -29.39 20.26
CA ALA A 517 5.23 -29.99 21.57
C ALA A 517 3.75 -30.08 21.88
N VAL A 518 2.91 -29.20 21.34
CA VAL A 518 1.47 -29.37 21.34
C VAL A 518 1.10 -30.17 20.09
N THR A 519 1.14 -31.49 20.19
CA THR A 519 0.37 -32.33 19.27
C THR A 519 -1.05 -31.76 19.30
N PRO A 520 -1.56 -31.15 18.20
CA PRO A 520 -2.89 -30.55 18.21
C PRO A 520 -3.83 -31.63 18.71
N THR A 521 -4.60 -31.33 19.74
CA THR A 521 -5.64 -32.30 20.14
C THR A 521 -6.49 -32.57 18.92
N VAL A 522 -7.03 -33.79 18.80
CA VAL A 522 -7.91 -34.13 17.68
C VAL A 522 -9.02 -33.10 17.50
N ALA A 523 -9.45 -32.45 18.58
CA ALA A 523 -10.43 -31.35 18.59
C ALA A 523 -9.87 -30.05 17.96
N ALA A 524 -8.62 -29.66 18.23
CA ALA A 524 -8.01 -28.47 17.62
C ALA A 524 -7.75 -28.66 16.11
N TYR A 525 -7.32 -29.86 15.70
CA TYR A 525 -7.18 -30.21 14.27
C TYR A 525 -8.54 -30.23 13.56
N ALA A 526 -9.59 -30.75 14.21
CA ALA A 526 -10.95 -30.76 13.68
C ALA A 526 -11.54 -29.32 13.58
N ALA A 527 -11.24 -28.45 14.54
CA ALA A 527 -11.64 -27.04 14.48
C ALA A 527 -10.98 -26.30 13.30
N ASP A 528 -9.67 -26.47 13.09
CA ASP A 528 -8.96 -25.90 11.94
C ASP A 528 -9.45 -26.47 10.60
N ALA A 529 -9.79 -27.75 10.57
CA ALA A 529 -10.28 -28.40 9.35
C ALA A 529 -11.61 -27.81 8.84
N THR A 530 -12.41 -27.22 9.71
CA THR A 530 -13.74 -26.68 9.38
C THR A 530 -13.82 -25.15 9.48
N ALA A 531 -12.85 -24.50 10.12
CA ALA A 531 -12.81 -23.05 10.23
C ALA A 531 -12.64 -22.41 8.83
N PRO A 532 -13.42 -21.36 8.50
CA PRO A 532 -13.25 -20.63 7.24
C PRO A 532 -11.88 -19.94 7.19
N VAL A 533 -11.42 -19.64 5.98
CA VAL A 533 -10.23 -18.83 5.77
C VAL A 533 -10.54 -17.42 6.25
N ASP A 534 -9.65 -16.87 7.06
CA ASP A 534 -9.76 -15.49 7.54
C ASP A 534 -9.66 -14.49 6.36
N PRO A 535 -10.48 -13.43 6.31
CA PRO A 535 -10.41 -12.43 5.24
C PRO A 535 -9.02 -11.81 5.07
N SER A 536 -8.31 -11.49 6.14
CA SER A 536 -6.94 -10.96 6.09
C SER A 536 -5.94 -11.93 5.45
N LEU A 537 -6.12 -13.24 5.67
CA LEU A 537 -5.31 -14.29 5.05
C LEU A 537 -5.57 -14.44 3.54
N GLN A 538 -6.76 -14.10 3.06
CA GLN A 538 -7.12 -14.33 1.64
C GLN A 538 -6.25 -13.54 0.67
N GLY A 539 -5.85 -12.32 1.03
CA GLY A 539 -4.91 -11.54 0.23
C GLY A 539 -3.53 -12.20 0.12
N PHE A 540 -3.00 -12.74 1.22
CA PHE A 540 -1.74 -13.52 1.19
C PHE A 540 -1.87 -14.81 0.38
N MET A 541 -3.04 -15.46 0.42
CA MET A 541 -3.34 -16.62 -0.43
C MET A 541 -3.32 -16.24 -1.90
N HIS A 542 -3.80 -15.04 -2.27
CA HIS A 542 -3.73 -14.55 -3.64
C HIS A 542 -2.28 -14.30 -4.08
N VAL A 543 -1.46 -13.68 -3.23
CA VAL A 543 -0.02 -13.53 -3.50
C VAL A 543 0.64 -14.89 -3.73
N ALA A 544 0.36 -15.87 -2.88
CA ALA A 544 0.88 -17.23 -3.04
C ALA A 544 0.41 -17.88 -4.36
N PHE A 545 -0.84 -17.66 -4.74
CA PHE A 545 -1.38 -18.15 -6.01
C PHE A 545 -0.69 -17.51 -7.22
N LEU A 546 -0.46 -16.20 -7.21
CA LEU A 546 0.28 -15.53 -8.27
C LEU A 546 1.73 -16.07 -8.37
N ARG A 547 2.36 -16.37 -7.25
CA ARG A 547 3.68 -17.03 -7.20
C ARG A 547 3.62 -18.46 -7.77
N ASP A 548 2.57 -19.23 -7.42
CA ASP A 548 2.36 -20.59 -7.95
C ASP A 548 2.20 -20.59 -9.47
N LEU A 549 1.44 -19.63 -10.01
CA LEU A 549 1.30 -19.44 -11.45
C LEU A 549 2.64 -19.18 -12.13
N HIS A 550 3.49 -18.38 -11.50
CA HIS A 550 4.76 -17.96 -12.09
C HIS A 550 5.79 -19.09 -12.16
N VAL A 551 5.82 -19.97 -11.15
CA VAL A 551 6.76 -21.11 -11.11
C VAL A 551 6.18 -22.38 -11.75
N SER A 552 4.96 -22.34 -12.27
CA SER A 552 4.28 -23.48 -12.89
C SER A 552 4.17 -23.33 -14.41
N PRO A 553 4.10 -24.46 -15.17
CA PRO A 553 3.88 -24.42 -16.61
C PRO A 553 2.58 -23.69 -16.98
N PRO A 554 2.56 -22.89 -18.07
CA PRO A 554 1.38 -22.12 -18.48
C PRO A 554 0.10 -22.94 -18.70
N GLU A 555 0.22 -24.19 -19.09
CA GLU A 555 -0.89 -25.12 -19.28
C GLU A 555 -1.60 -25.53 -17.98
N GLU A 556 -0.98 -25.32 -16.83
CA GLU A 556 -1.56 -25.61 -15.52
C GLU A 556 -2.44 -24.48 -14.98
N LYS A 557 -2.44 -23.31 -15.60
CA LYS A 557 -3.07 -22.09 -15.11
C LYS A 557 -4.52 -22.28 -14.65
N GLU A 558 -5.36 -22.90 -15.49
CA GLU A 558 -6.77 -23.10 -15.17
C GLU A 558 -6.97 -24.13 -14.06
N ARG A 559 -6.13 -25.16 -14.01
CA ARG A 559 -6.16 -26.17 -12.94
C ARG A 559 -5.79 -25.54 -11.59
N LEU A 560 -4.79 -24.68 -11.56
CA LEU A 560 -4.36 -23.97 -10.36
C LEU A 560 -5.44 -22.97 -9.90
N ALA A 561 -6.08 -22.25 -10.82
CA ALA A 561 -7.19 -21.35 -10.50
C ALA A 561 -8.38 -22.09 -9.90
N ALA A 562 -8.75 -23.26 -10.48
CA ALA A 562 -9.81 -24.11 -9.93
C ALA A 562 -9.45 -24.62 -8.52
N LYS A 563 -8.19 -25.03 -8.30
CA LYS A 563 -7.72 -25.45 -6.98
C LYS A 563 -7.82 -24.31 -5.97
N TYR A 564 -7.31 -23.11 -6.32
CA TYR A 564 -7.32 -21.94 -5.46
C TYR A 564 -8.74 -21.53 -5.04
N ARG A 565 -9.69 -21.47 -5.99
CA ARG A 565 -11.09 -21.13 -5.72
C ARG A 565 -11.83 -22.12 -4.81
N ASN A 566 -11.36 -23.34 -4.71
CA ASN A 566 -11.94 -24.37 -3.84
C ASN A 566 -11.32 -24.40 -2.43
N ILE A 567 -10.43 -23.49 -2.09
CA ILE A 567 -9.87 -23.37 -0.75
C ILE A 567 -10.86 -22.59 0.11
N ASN A 568 -11.50 -23.24 1.06
CA ASN A 568 -12.53 -22.67 1.91
C ASN A 568 -12.19 -22.72 3.40
N THR A 569 -11.26 -23.59 3.80
CA THR A 569 -10.90 -23.80 5.20
C THR A 569 -9.44 -23.45 5.48
N ARG A 570 -9.16 -23.11 6.73
CA ARG A 570 -7.78 -22.82 7.19
C ARG A 570 -6.82 -23.99 6.92
N LEU A 571 -7.29 -25.22 7.06
CA LEU A 571 -6.46 -26.40 6.78
C LEU A 571 -6.09 -26.50 5.30
N GLU A 572 -7.04 -26.28 4.41
CA GLU A 572 -6.79 -26.29 2.95
C GLU A 572 -5.82 -25.16 2.56
N ALA A 573 -6.00 -23.95 3.12
CA ALA A 573 -5.10 -22.81 2.93
C ALA A 573 -3.65 -23.15 3.36
N LYS A 574 -3.50 -23.73 4.54
CA LYS A 574 -2.20 -24.17 5.08
C LYS A 574 -1.52 -25.21 4.17
N GLN A 575 -2.27 -26.17 3.68
CA GLN A 575 -1.74 -27.20 2.77
C GLN A 575 -1.30 -26.57 1.44
N TYR A 576 -2.09 -25.67 0.90
CA TYR A 576 -1.77 -24.96 -0.34
C TYR A 576 -0.51 -24.10 -0.21
N LEU A 577 -0.41 -23.28 0.83
CA LEU A 577 0.77 -22.45 1.08
C LEU A 577 2.06 -23.30 1.20
N LYS A 578 1.97 -24.45 1.90
CA LYS A 578 3.10 -25.37 2.02
C LYS A 578 3.52 -25.97 0.67
N GLU A 579 2.56 -26.29 -0.20
CA GLU A 579 2.87 -26.78 -1.55
C GLU A 579 3.55 -25.72 -2.41
N VAL A 580 3.01 -24.50 -2.43
CA VAL A 580 3.58 -23.37 -3.20
C VAL A 580 5.01 -23.08 -2.74
N ARG A 581 5.23 -22.99 -1.43
CA ARG A 581 6.55 -22.81 -0.83
C ARG A 581 7.54 -23.89 -1.26
N SER A 582 7.08 -25.15 -1.29
CA SER A 582 7.92 -26.26 -1.73
C SER A 582 8.27 -26.20 -3.22
N LYS A 583 7.40 -25.63 -4.05
CA LYS A 583 7.67 -25.39 -5.48
C LYS A 583 8.70 -24.28 -5.67
N ILE A 584 8.51 -23.14 -5.01
CA ILE A 584 9.41 -21.98 -5.09
C ILE A 584 10.85 -22.38 -4.71
N LYS A 585 11.02 -23.18 -3.65
CA LYS A 585 12.36 -23.65 -3.23
C LYS A 585 13.04 -24.61 -4.22
N ARG A 586 12.29 -25.16 -5.19
CA ARG A 586 12.83 -26.08 -6.22
C ARG A 586 13.05 -25.40 -7.57
N SER A 587 12.43 -24.24 -7.80
CA SER A 587 12.58 -23.45 -9.03
C SER A 587 13.81 -22.52 -8.95
#